data_bfa966f6088ba6348a773d707842d139
#
_entry.id   bfa966f6088ba6348a773d707842d139
#
_cell.length_a   1.000
_cell.length_b   1.000
_cell.length_c   1.000
_cell.angle_alpha   90.00
_cell.angle_beta   90.00
_cell.angle_gamma   90.00
#
_symmetry.space_group_name_H-M   'P 1'
#
loop_
_entity.id
_entity.type
_entity.pdbx_description
1 polymer ?
#
loop_
_entity_poly.entity_id
_entity_poly.type
_entity_poly.pdbx_seq_one_letter_code
_entity_poly.pdbx_strand_id
1 'polypeptide(L)'
;MAAVDGPAQGDLGGADAQFVADGAQGGVGDGASAGGIDMVLSIGGDGTFLVAASSARALGVPLLGVNAGHMGFLTELGSTGTGDLARKIAQGDFTVERRMTLDVTMERTDGSKASDWALNEAVIMHTDVAHPVHFALVVDGQEVSTYGADGMILSTPTGSTAYSFSAGGPVVWPDTAAIVVAPLAAHGLFTRPLVVG
;
A
#
# COMPACT_ATOMS: atom_id res chain seq x y z
N MET A 1 -3.79 -7.25 1.56
CA MET A 1 -4.98 -6.42 1.34
C MET A 1 -5.16 -5.60 2.59
N ALA A 2 -4.55 -4.44 2.64
CA ALA A 2 -4.81 -3.47 3.69
C ALA A 2 -6.14 -2.81 3.32
N ALA A 3 -7.26 -3.33 3.84
CA ALA A 3 -8.50 -2.61 3.84
C ALA A 3 -8.27 -1.39 4.76
N VAL A 4 -8.61 -0.21 4.28
CA VAL A 4 -8.72 0.97 5.13
C VAL A 4 -10.01 0.78 5.94
N ASP A 5 -9.95 -0.04 7.00
CA ASP A 5 -10.96 -0.10 8.04
C ASP A 5 -10.76 1.09 8.98
N GLY A 6 -11.11 2.27 8.47
CA GLY A 6 -11.39 3.42 9.34
C GLY A 6 -12.80 3.29 9.91
N PRO A 7 -13.08 3.76 11.14
CA PRO A 7 -14.41 3.73 11.72
C PRO A 7 -15.30 4.81 11.07
N ALA A 8 -15.71 4.59 9.84
CA ALA A 8 -16.70 5.41 9.16
C ALA A 8 -17.37 4.60 8.06
N GLN A 9 -18.16 3.59 8.44
CA GLN A 9 -19.38 3.27 7.71
C GLN A 9 -20.35 4.45 7.89
N GLY A 10 -20.04 5.57 7.28
CA GLY A 10 -20.97 6.68 7.09
C GLY A 10 -21.45 6.58 5.66
N ASP A 11 -22.76 6.47 5.51
CA ASP A 11 -23.48 6.54 4.25
C ASP A 11 -22.93 7.71 3.39
N LEU A 12 -22.09 7.38 2.41
CA LEU A 12 -21.59 8.34 1.41
C LEU A 12 -22.67 8.49 0.34
N GLY A 13 -23.81 9.03 0.75
CA GLY A 13 -24.85 9.44 -0.19
C GLY A 13 -24.29 10.49 -1.14
N GLY A 14 -24.05 10.10 -2.39
CA GLY A 14 -23.91 10.94 -3.57
C GLY A 14 -23.00 12.16 -3.45
N ALA A 15 -21.93 12.11 -2.69
CA ALA A 15 -21.11 13.25 -2.38
C ALA A 15 -19.71 13.14 -3.02
N ASP A 16 -19.26 14.23 -3.59
CA ASP A 16 -17.90 14.37 -4.12
C ASP A 16 -16.89 14.25 -2.96
N ALA A 17 -16.16 13.16 -2.89
CA ALA A 17 -15.03 13.00 -1.99
C ALA A 17 -13.73 13.12 -2.80
N GLN A 18 -12.80 13.92 -2.30
CA GLN A 18 -11.47 14.03 -2.89
C GLN A 18 -10.51 13.11 -2.16
N PHE A 19 -9.85 12.23 -2.90
CA PHE A 19 -8.79 11.35 -2.42
C PHE A 19 -7.47 11.84 -2.99
N VAL A 20 -6.52 12.08 -2.12
CA VAL A 20 -5.14 12.42 -2.50
C VAL A 20 -4.24 11.30 -2.02
N ALA A 21 -3.50 10.71 -2.93
CA ALA A 21 -2.48 9.73 -2.62
C ALA A 21 -1.12 10.30 -3.04
N ASP A 22 -0.22 10.45 -2.08
CA ASP A 22 1.15 10.87 -2.30
C ASP A 22 2.11 9.69 -2.09
N GLY A 23 3.08 9.57 -2.97
CA GLY A 23 4.16 8.62 -2.81
C GLY A 23 5.17 9.12 -1.77
N ALA A 24 5.08 8.60 -0.53
CA ALA A 24 6.10 8.86 0.46
C ALA A 24 7.22 7.81 0.38
N GLN A 25 8.46 8.25 0.18
CA GLN A 25 9.62 7.40 0.45
C GLN A 25 9.80 7.33 1.96
N GLY A 26 9.42 6.18 2.54
CA GLY A 26 9.57 5.94 3.97
C GLY A 26 11.03 6.15 4.39
N GLY A 27 11.30 7.30 5.01
CA GLY A 27 12.58 7.51 5.66
C GLY A 27 12.64 6.60 6.87
N VAL A 28 13.58 5.67 6.90
CA VAL A 28 14.06 5.13 8.18
C VAL A 28 14.68 6.35 8.86
N GLY A 29 14.05 6.85 9.93
CA GLY A 29 14.62 7.94 10.73
C GLY A 29 16.01 7.54 11.17
N ASP A 30 16.92 8.52 11.18
CA ASP A 30 18.29 8.31 11.65
C ASP A 30 18.27 7.84 13.11
N GLY A 31 18.21 6.54 13.29
CA GLY A 31 18.78 5.78 14.38
C GLY A 31 18.47 6.10 15.85
N ALA A 32 17.40 6.80 16.17
CA ALA A 32 16.94 6.88 17.56
C ALA A 32 15.74 5.94 17.75
N SER A 33 15.99 4.65 17.97
CA SER A 33 14.92 3.70 18.28
C SER A 33 14.24 4.14 19.59
N ALA A 34 12.96 4.48 19.49
CA ALA A 34 12.15 4.72 20.68
C ALA A 34 12.04 3.40 21.45
N GLY A 35 12.76 3.30 22.58
CA GLY A 35 12.58 2.20 23.53
C GLY A 35 13.46 0.96 23.35
N GLY A 36 14.59 1.00 22.61
CA GLY A 36 15.54 -0.13 22.54
C GLY A 36 15.10 -1.28 21.63
N ILE A 37 14.23 -1.02 20.65
CA ILE A 37 13.85 -1.96 19.58
C ILE A 37 14.61 -1.55 18.31
N ASP A 38 15.43 -2.46 17.79
CA ASP A 38 16.24 -2.22 16.60
C ASP A 38 15.61 -2.76 15.32
N MET A 39 14.66 -3.67 15.42
CA MET A 39 14.01 -4.32 14.28
C MET A 39 12.69 -4.95 14.70
N VAL A 40 11.73 -5.00 13.77
CA VAL A 40 10.51 -5.81 13.89
C VAL A 40 10.68 -7.08 13.07
N LEU A 41 10.38 -8.23 13.67
CA LEU A 41 10.39 -9.52 13.01
C LEU A 41 8.95 -10.02 12.83
N SER A 42 8.55 -10.25 11.58
CA SER A 42 7.26 -10.85 11.23
C SER A 42 7.48 -12.32 10.84
N ILE A 43 6.81 -13.23 11.54
CA ILE A 43 6.86 -14.67 11.22
C ILE A 43 5.50 -15.09 10.70
N GLY A 44 5.43 -15.36 9.40
CA GLY A 44 4.16 -15.69 8.73
C GLY A 44 4.19 -15.36 7.24
N GLY A 45 3.03 -15.25 6.63
CA GLY A 45 2.86 -14.82 5.23
C GLY A 45 2.73 -13.30 5.07
N ASP A 46 2.43 -12.87 3.83
CA ASP A 46 2.33 -11.45 3.47
C ASP A 46 1.31 -10.68 4.32
N GLY A 47 0.18 -11.30 4.70
CA GLY A 47 -0.80 -10.65 5.57
C GLY A 47 -0.23 -10.30 6.95
N THR A 48 0.55 -11.20 7.57
CA THR A 48 1.23 -10.95 8.85
C THR A 48 2.28 -9.86 8.70
N PHE A 49 3.00 -9.87 7.57
CA PHE A 49 3.98 -8.85 7.24
C PHE A 49 3.35 -7.45 7.14
N LEU A 50 2.21 -7.33 6.48
CA LEU A 50 1.49 -6.05 6.34
C LEU A 50 1.06 -5.48 7.71
N VAL A 51 0.57 -6.34 8.60
CA VAL A 51 0.23 -5.91 9.98
C VAL A 51 1.48 -5.44 10.73
N ALA A 52 2.58 -6.19 10.64
CA ALA A 52 3.84 -5.84 11.29
C ALA A 52 4.47 -4.55 10.71
N ALA A 53 4.20 -4.23 9.45
CA ALA A 53 4.67 -3.01 8.80
C ALA A 53 4.17 -1.74 9.49
N SER A 54 2.95 -1.74 10.03
CA SER A 54 2.42 -0.62 10.82
C SER A 54 3.25 -0.37 12.08
N SER A 55 3.64 -1.43 12.78
CA SER A 55 4.49 -1.32 13.97
C SER A 55 5.89 -0.85 13.63
N ALA A 56 6.49 -1.41 12.59
CA ALA A 56 7.83 -1.05 12.13
C ALA A 56 7.89 0.43 11.69
N ARG A 57 6.88 0.89 10.94
CA ARG A 57 6.76 2.30 10.52
C ARG A 57 6.62 3.23 11.72
N ALA A 58 5.76 2.89 12.68
CA ALA A 58 5.56 3.71 13.89
C ALA A 58 6.82 3.83 14.74
N LEU A 59 7.64 2.76 14.78
CA LEU A 59 8.90 2.73 15.52
C LEU A 59 10.08 3.30 14.72
N GLY A 60 9.94 3.47 13.40
CA GLY A 60 11.03 3.92 12.54
C GLY A 60 12.16 2.89 12.38
N VAL A 61 11.86 1.60 12.51
CA VAL A 61 12.86 0.52 12.47
C VAL A 61 12.63 -0.41 11.26
N PRO A 62 13.66 -1.15 10.82
CA PRO A 62 13.52 -2.15 9.77
C PRO A 62 12.51 -3.23 10.14
N LEU A 63 11.84 -3.78 9.13
CA LEU A 63 10.97 -4.96 9.22
C LEU A 63 11.59 -6.11 8.44
N LEU A 64 11.73 -7.26 9.08
CA LEU A 64 12.11 -8.50 8.43
C LEU A 64 10.94 -9.49 8.45
N GLY A 65 10.53 -9.96 7.27
CA GLY A 65 9.52 -11.01 7.10
C GLY A 65 10.17 -12.37 6.93
N VAL A 66 9.80 -13.33 7.77
CA VAL A 66 10.23 -14.72 7.68
C VAL A 66 9.03 -15.59 7.39
N ASN A 67 9.05 -16.26 6.25
CA ASN A 67 7.98 -17.18 5.88
C ASN A 67 8.19 -18.55 6.53
N ALA A 68 7.19 -18.99 7.28
CA ALA A 68 7.19 -20.33 7.92
C ALA A 68 6.51 -21.41 7.05
N GLY A 69 6.08 -21.08 5.82
CA GLY A 69 5.32 -22.00 4.97
C GLY A 69 5.49 -21.76 3.47
N HIS A 70 4.46 -21.24 2.81
CA HIS A 70 4.46 -21.01 1.36
C HIS A 70 5.13 -19.69 1.00
N MET A 71 5.84 -19.66 -0.13
CA MET A 71 6.53 -18.47 -0.64
C MET A 71 5.57 -17.29 -0.80
N GLY A 72 5.89 -16.16 -0.13
CA GLY A 72 5.22 -14.87 -0.28
C GLY A 72 6.07 -13.91 -1.10
N PHE A 73 5.50 -12.79 -1.51
CA PHE A 73 6.22 -11.73 -2.22
C PHE A 73 6.97 -10.77 -1.29
N LEU A 74 6.57 -10.73 -0.01
CA LEU A 74 7.10 -9.79 0.99
C LEU A 74 7.99 -10.46 2.04
N THR A 75 8.06 -11.79 2.03
CA THR A 75 8.77 -12.55 3.06
C THR A 75 9.88 -13.38 2.45
N GLU A 76 11.01 -13.45 3.11
CA GLU A 76 12.13 -14.27 2.68
C GLU A 76 11.93 -15.72 3.10
N LEU A 77 12.31 -16.64 2.20
CA LEU A 77 12.33 -18.06 2.52
C LEU A 77 13.52 -18.36 3.43
N GLY A 78 13.23 -18.90 4.59
CA GLY A 78 14.24 -19.49 5.45
C GLY A 78 14.80 -20.80 4.88
N SER A 79 15.58 -20.75 3.80
CA SER A 79 16.42 -21.86 3.37
C SER A 79 17.63 -22.06 4.29
N THR A 80 17.97 -21.04 5.04
CA THR A 80 18.92 -21.05 6.15
C THR A 80 18.18 -21.36 7.44
N GLY A 81 18.66 -22.28 8.24
CA GLY A 81 18.05 -22.62 9.54
C GLY A 81 17.86 -21.38 10.42
N THR A 82 16.85 -21.39 11.29
CA THR A 82 16.52 -20.26 12.18
C THR A 82 17.72 -19.75 12.99
N GLY A 83 18.68 -20.61 13.34
CA GLY A 83 19.90 -20.23 14.02
C GLY A 83 20.87 -19.40 13.17
N ASP A 84 20.90 -19.63 11.87
CA ASP A 84 21.71 -18.86 10.92
C ASP A 84 21.13 -17.45 10.72
N LEU A 85 19.81 -17.34 10.61
CA LEU A 85 19.12 -16.07 10.51
C LEU A 85 19.35 -15.22 11.77
N ALA A 86 19.17 -15.82 12.95
CA ALA A 86 19.40 -15.12 14.22
C ALA A 86 20.86 -14.63 14.34
N ARG A 87 21.82 -15.43 13.89
CA ARG A 87 23.23 -15.03 13.89
C ARG A 87 23.49 -13.86 12.95
N LYS A 88 22.96 -13.89 11.73
CA LYS A 88 23.10 -12.78 10.77
C LYS A 88 22.51 -11.50 11.30
N ILE A 89 21.30 -11.55 11.88
CA ILE A 89 20.67 -10.39 12.51
C ILE A 89 21.56 -9.83 13.63
N ALA A 90 22.04 -10.71 14.52
CA ALA A 90 22.88 -10.29 15.65
C ALA A 90 24.25 -9.70 15.21
N GLN A 91 24.75 -10.10 14.06
CA GLN A 91 25.98 -9.60 13.46
C GLN A 91 25.80 -8.37 12.57
N GLY A 92 24.55 -7.95 12.31
CA GLY A 92 24.25 -6.90 11.34
C GLY A 92 24.55 -7.30 9.89
N ASP A 93 24.61 -8.59 9.60
CA ASP A 93 24.87 -9.12 8.26
C ASP A 93 23.57 -9.18 7.45
N PHE A 94 23.03 -8.02 7.14
CA PHE A 94 21.84 -7.83 6.29
C PHE A 94 21.88 -6.46 5.61
N THR A 95 21.10 -6.32 4.55
CA THR A 95 20.88 -5.05 3.87
C THR A 95 19.45 -4.57 4.11
N VAL A 96 19.28 -3.26 4.31
CA VAL A 96 17.96 -2.65 4.45
C VAL A 96 17.52 -2.08 3.11
N GLU A 97 16.41 -2.58 2.58
CA GLU A 97 15.78 -2.10 1.38
C GLU A 97 14.69 -1.08 1.73
N ARG A 98 14.69 0.06 1.05
CA ARG A 98 13.65 1.07 1.24
C ARG A 98 12.48 0.80 0.31
N ARG A 99 11.27 0.87 0.85
CA ARG A 99 10.04 0.69 0.09
C ARG A 99 9.22 1.97 0.12
N MET A 100 8.68 2.34 -1.04
CA MET A 100 7.70 3.41 -1.16
C MET A 100 6.42 3.02 -0.43
N THR A 101 5.79 3.97 0.24
CA THR A 101 4.44 3.85 0.82
C THR A 101 3.53 4.90 0.22
N LEU A 102 2.22 4.69 0.30
CA LEU A 102 1.23 5.73 0.01
C LEU A 102 0.80 6.39 1.30
N ASP A 103 0.79 7.71 1.34
CA ASP A 103 0.00 8.47 2.30
C ASP A 103 -1.30 8.87 1.62
N VAL A 104 -2.42 8.51 2.22
CA VAL A 104 -3.76 8.68 1.65
C VAL A 104 -4.53 9.66 2.52
N THR A 105 -5.09 10.69 1.91
CA THR A 105 -6.00 11.61 2.58
C THR A 105 -7.33 11.62 1.86
N MET A 106 -8.41 11.42 2.60
CA MET A 106 -9.78 11.55 2.14
C MET A 106 -10.38 12.83 2.71
N GLU A 107 -10.87 13.69 1.85
CA GLU A 107 -11.65 14.88 2.22
C GLU A 107 -13.10 14.71 1.79
N ARG A 108 -14.03 14.84 2.73
CA ARG A 108 -15.46 14.72 2.47
C ARG A 108 -16.06 16.08 2.17
N THR A 109 -17.24 16.10 1.58
CA THR A 109 -17.97 17.33 1.24
C THR A 109 -18.32 18.21 2.44
N ASP A 110 -18.41 17.64 3.64
CA ASP A 110 -18.60 18.37 4.89
C ASP A 110 -17.30 19.02 5.41
N GLY A 111 -16.18 18.86 4.69
CA GLY A 111 -14.86 19.35 5.05
C GLY A 111 -14.10 18.46 6.04
N SER A 112 -14.69 17.35 6.49
CA SER A 112 -14.00 16.42 7.36
C SER A 112 -12.91 15.66 6.58
N LYS A 113 -11.78 15.38 7.26
CA LYS A 113 -10.65 14.67 6.66
C LYS A 113 -10.35 13.39 7.43
N ALA A 114 -9.95 12.36 6.71
CA ALA A 114 -9.38 11.17 7.27
C ALA A 114 -8.07 10.86 6.52
N SER A 115 -7.06 10.39 7.24
CA SER A 115 -5.77 10.04 6.64
C SER A 115 -5.34 8.67 7.11
N ASP A 116 -4.73 7.93 6.20
CA ASP A 116 -4.13 6.62 6.45
C ASP A 116 -2.95 6.42 5.50
N TRP A 117 -2.30 5.28 5.58
CA TRP A 117 -1.19 4.92 4.72
C TRP A 117 -1.31 3.48 4.22
N ALA A 118 -0.62 3.16 3.14
CA ALA A 118 -0.57 1.81 2.62
C ALA A 118 0.85 1.44 2.16
N LEU A 119 1.26 0.19 2.46
CA LEU A 119 2.47 -0.40 1.90
C LEU A 119 2.19 -0.95 0.50
N ASN A 120 1.05 -1.61 0.31
CA ASN A 120 0.65 -2.18 -0.97
C ASN A 120 -0.21 -1.20 -1.77
N GLU A 121 -1.46 -1.05 -1.38
CA GLU A 121 -2.44 -0.25 -2.12
C GLU A 121 -3.51 0.35 -1.21
N ALA A 122 -4.08 1.47 -1.68
CA ALA A 122 -5.35 2.01 -1.22
C ALA A 122 -6.43 1.69 -2.25
N VAL A 123 -7.60 1.29 -1.78
CA VAL A 123 -8.73 0.91 -2.64
C VAL A 123 -9.94 1.75 -2.30
N ILE A 124 -10.50 2.40 -3.32
CA ILE A 124 -11.77 3.12 -3.24
C ILE A 124 -12.80 2.27 -3.96
N MET A 125 -13.89 1.92 -3.29
CA MET A 125 -14.96 1.11 -3.88
C MET A 125 -16.32 1.73 -3.59
N HIS A 126 -17.29 1.46 -4.48
CA HIS A 126 -18.68 1.78 -4.19
C HIS A 126 -19.20 0.96 -3.00
N THR A 127 -20.09 1.53 -2.23
CA THR A 127 -20.81 0.84 -1.14
C THR A 127 -22.16 0.27 -1.61
N ASP A 128 -22.69 0.78 -2.71
CA ASP A 128 -23.93 0.32 -3.32
C ASP A 128 -23.64 -0.36 -4.67
N VAL A 129 -23.92 -1.66 -4.73
CA VAL A 129 -23.65 -2.53 -5.91
C VAL A 129 -24.47 -2.09 -7.14
N ALA A 130 -25.55 -1.34 -6.95
CA ALA A 130 -26.42 -0.92 -8.05
C ALA A 130 -25.90 0.29 -8.84
N HIS A 131 -24.95 1.03 -8.30
CA HIS A 131 -24.47 2.27 -8.90
C HIS A 131 -22.95 2.33 -8.98
N PRO A 132 -22.37 2.47 -10.19
CA PRO A 132 -20.94 2.70 -10.34
C PRO A 132 -20.55 4.06 -9.73
N VAL A 133 -19.32 4.14 -9.25
CA VAL A 133 -18.75 5.42 -8.81
C VAL A 133 -18.11 6.13 -10.00
N HIS A 134 -18.30 7.44 -10.06
CA HIS A 134 -17.62 8.29 -11.03
C HIS A 134 -16.36 8.89 -10.39
N PHE A 135 -15.20 8.60 -10.95
CA PHE A 135 -13.92 9.13 -10.52
C PHE A 135 -13.39 10.14 -11.53
N ALA A 136 -12.98 11.31 -11.08
CA ALA A 136 -12.08 12.18 -11.83
C ALA A 136 -10.66 11.94 -11.33
N LEU A 137 -9.78 11.46 -12.21
CA LEU A 137 -8.36 11.28 -11.90
C LEU A 137 -7.60 12.56 -12.23
N VAL A 138 -7.00 13.13 -11.21
CA VAL A 138 -6.14 14.30 -11.32
C VAL A 138 -4.73 13.92 -10.91
N VAL A 139 -3.73 14.21 -11.73
CA VAL A 139 -2.31 14.00 -11.46
C VAL A 139 -1.60 15.35 -11.56
N ASP A 140 -0.89 15.74 -10.52
CA ASP A 140 -0.17 17.03 -10.45
C ASP A 140 -1.06 18.24 -10.79
N GLY A 141 -2.31 18.22 -10.34
CA GLY A 141 -3.28 19.27 -10.58
C GLY A 141 -3.90 19.28 -11.99
N GLN A 142 -3.59 18.30 -12.84
CA GLN A 142 -4.14 18.17 -14.18
C GLN A 142 -5.11 17.00 -14.24
N GLU A 143 -6.32 17.23 -14.74
CA GLU A 143 -7.29 16.17 -14.99
C GLU A 143 -6.80 15.29 -16.14
N VAL A 144 -6.59 14.01 -15.85
CA VAL A 144 -6.08 13.01 -16.80
C VAL A 144 -7.23 12.23 -17.43
N SER A 145 -8.21 11.81 -16.62
CA SER A 145 -9.32 11.00 -17.09
C SER A 145 -10.48 11.02 -16.10
N THR A 146 -11.67 10.67 -16.61
CA THR A 146 -12.84 10.34 -15.79
C THR A 146 -13.25 8.90 -16.02
N TYR A 147 -13.65 8.20 -14.97
CA TYR A 147 -14.04 6.79 -15.02
C TYR A 147 -15.40 6.60 -14.34
N GLY A 148 -16.28 5.81 -14.98
CA GLY A 148 -17.34 5.12 -14.26
C GLY A 148 -16.84 3.72 -13.98
N ALA A 149 -16.69 3.33 -12.71
CA ALA A 149 -16.08 2.07 -12.32
C ALA A 149 -16.63 1.57 -10.99
N ASP A 150 -16.43 0.29 -10.69
CA ASP A 150 -16.80 -0.28 -9.39
C ASP A 150 -15.83 0.16 -8.29
N GLY A 151 -14.63 0.57 -8.67
CA GLY A 151 -13.63 1.08 -7.76
C GLY A 151 -12.37 1.57 -8.46
N MET A 152 -11.43 2.03 -7.66
CA MET A 152 -10.11 2.49 -8.07
C MET A 152 -9.06 1.98 -7.09
N ILE A 153 -8.00 1.39 -7.63
CA ILE A 153 -6.83 0.97 -6.85
C ILE A 153 -5.69 1.95 -7.12
N LEU A 154 -5.11 2.46 -6.05
CA LEU A 154 -3.87 3.24 -6.06
C LEU A 154 -2.81 2.38 -5.39
N SER A 155 -1.80 1.94 -6.12
CA SER A 155 -0.84 0.96 -5.63
C SER A 155 0.59 1.48 -5.69
N THR A 156 1.37 1.14 -4.66
CA THR A 156 2.83 1.28 -4.67
C THR A 156 3.46 0.25 -5.61
N PRO A 157 4.75 0.36 -5.93
CA PRO A 157 5.47 -0.72 -6.60
C PRO A 157 5.43 -2.06 -5.84
N THR A 158 5.50 -2.02 -4.51
CA THR A 158 5.37 -3.21 -3.67
C THR A 158 4.01 -3.88 -3.85
N GLY A 159 2.94 -3.10 -3.87
CA GLY A 159 1.57 -3.59 -4.09
C GLY A 159 1.25 -3.94 -5.53
N SER A 160 2.12 -3.61 -6.49
CA SER A 160 1.86 -3.88 -7.92
C SER A 160 1.68 -5.38 -8.23
N THR A 161 2.18 -6.27 -7.37
CA THR A 161 1.99 -7.72 -7.45
C THR A 161 0.81 -8.25 -6.64
N ALA A 162 0.09 -7.37 -5.91
CA ALA A 162 -1.06 -7.71 -5.09
C ALA A 162 -2.40 -7.47 -5.83
N TYR A 163 -3.33 -6.71 -5.27
CA TYR A 163 -4.65 -6.53 -5.88
C TYR A 163 -4.61 -5.75 -7.20
N SER A 164 -3.69 -4.79 -7.33
CA SER A 164 -3.45 -4.07 -8.58
C SER A 164 -3.14 -5.01 -9.74
N PHE A 165 -2.37 -6.08 -9.51
CA PHE A 165 -2.08 -7.10 -10.53
C PHE A 165 -3.37 -7.81 -10.99
N SER A 166 -4.24 -8.19 -10.05
CA SER A 166 -5.52 -8.83 -10.35
C SER A 166 -6.46 -7.91 -11.15
N ALA A 167 -6.32 -6.60 -10.99
CA ALA A 167 -7.04 -5.59 -11.77
C ALA A 167 -6.40 -5.28 -13.13
N GLY A 168 -5.37 -6.03 -13.54
CA GLY A 168 -4.68 -5.85 -14.81
C GLY A 168 -3.57 -4.80 -14.78
N GLY A 169 -3.16 -4.36 -13.60
CA GLY A 169 -2.01 -3.48 -13.42
C GLY A 169 -0.68 -4.15 -13.78
N PRO A 170 0.31 -3.38 -14.24
CA PRO A 170 1.64 -3.91 -14.52
C PRO A 170 2.39 -4.20 -13.21
N VAL A 171 3.32 -5.14 -13.27
CA VAL A 171 4.34 -5.29 -12.22
C VAL A 171 5.32 -4.14 -12.33
N VAL A 172 5.52 -3.42 -11.23
CA VAL A 172 6.48 -2.32 -11.11
C VAL A 172 7.58 -2.73 -10.16
N TRP A 173 8.82 -2.44 -10.54
CA TRP A 173 9.97 -2.83 -9.73
C TRP A 173 9.99 -2.02 -8.43
N PRO A 174 10.33 -2.64 -7.29
CA PRO A 174 10.14 -2.06 -5.96
C PRO A 174 10.89 -0.75 -5.68
N ASP A 175 11.98 -0.49 -6.37
CA ASP A 175 12.80 0.73 -6.25
C ASP A 175 12.35 1.87 -7.18
N THR A 176 11.31 1.63 -7.98
CA THR A 176 10.74 2.65 -8.88
C THR A 176 9.86 3.61 -8.08
N ALA A 177 10.08 4.91 -8.21
CA ALA A 177 9.21 5.92 -7.62
C ALA A 177 8.00 6.15 -8.54
N ALA A 178 6.95 5.34 -8.38
CA ALA A 178 5.74 5.43 -9.19
C ALA A 178 4.50 4.91 -8.44
N ILE A 179 3.32 5.38 -8.84
CA ILE A 179 2.02 4.90 -8.38
C ILE A 179 1.31 4.23 -9.55
N VAL A 180 0.78 3.04 -9.34
CA VAL A 180 -0.10 2.37 -10.30
C VAL A 180 -1.54 2.73 -9.97
N VAL A 181 -2.25 3.30 -10.93
CA VAL A 181 -3.68 3.64 -10.85
C VAL A 181 -4.43 2.61 -11.68
N ALA A 182 -5.19 1.73 -11.05
CA ALA A 182 -5.91 0.65 -11.71
C ALA A 182 -7.41 0.72 -11.44
N PRO A 183 -8.24 1.09 -12.43
CA PRO A 183 -9.69 1.08 -12.27
C PRO A 183 -10.23 -0.35 -12.21
N LEU A 184 -11.23 -0.57 -11.35
CA LEU A 184 -11.95 -1.84 -11.22
C LEU A 184 -13.21 -1.82 -12.06
N ALA A 185 -13.37 -2.81 -12.95
CA ALA A 185 -14.54 -2.97 -13.81
C ALA A 185 -14.99 -1.66 -14.47
N ALA A 186 -14.06 -0.87 -14.98
CA ALA A 186 -14.35 0.42 -15.55
C ALA A 186 -15.15 0.29 -16.86
N HIS A 187 -16.18 1.11 -16.97
CA HIS A 187 -17.02 1.23 -18.15
C HIS A 187 -16.42 2.27 -19.10
N GLY A 188 -15.72 1.83 -20.14
CA GLY A 188 -15.14 2.73 -21.13
C GLY A 188 -14.25 2.00 -22.14
N LEU A 189 -13.94 2.66 -23.25
CA LEU A 189 -13.14 2.07 -24.32
C LEU A 189 -11.63 2.03 -24.01
N PHE A 190 -11.16 2.90 -23.11
CA PHE A 190 -9.75 3.02 -22.73
C PHE A 190 -9.61 3.03 -21.21
N THR A 191 -9.65 1.84 -20.62
CA THR A 191 -9.65 1.62 -19.17
C THR A 191 -8.41 0.85 -18.73
N ARG A 192 -7.26 1.20 -19.30
CA ARG A 192 -6.01 0.55 -18.88
C ARG A 192 -5.45 1.21 -17.62
N PRO A 193 -4.83 0.42 -16.74
CA PRO A 193 -4.07 0.98 -15.63
C PRO A 193 -2.99 1.94 -16.11
N LEU A 194 -2.78 3.00 -15.33
CA LEU A 194 -1.76 4.01 -15.56
C LEU A 194 -0.64 3.84 -14.54
N VAL A 195 0.57 4.20 -14.94
CA VAL A 195 1.72 4.36 -14.04
C VAL A 195 2.08 5.83 -14.06
N VAL A 196 2.07 6.46 -12.90
CA VAL A 196 2.40 7.88 -12.69
C VAL A 196 3.58 7.98 -11.74
N GLY A 197 4.51 8.89 -12.00
CA GLY A 197 5.75 9.05 -11.24
C GLY A 197 6.11 10.50 -10.99
#